data_80d537909d3ac2bce4b725de41315d53
#
_entry.id   80d537909d3ac2bce4b725de41315d53
#
_cell.length_a   1.000
_cell.length_b   1.000
_cell.length_c   1.000
_cell.angle_alpha   90.00
_cell.angle_beta   90.00
_cell.angle_gamma   90.00
#
_symmetry.space_group_name_H-M   'P 1'
#
loop_
_entity.id
_entity.type
_entity.pdbx_description
1 polymer ?
#
loop_
_entity_poly.entity_id
_entity_poly.type
_entity_poly.pdbx_seq_one_letter_code
_entity_poly.pdbx_strand_id
1 'polypeptide(L)' 'HAFMNIVVQPGTSRLIKKILLDEYKHLIFSVIADDDTLFLVAQSELAAIELQGQIIKWVEE' A
#
# COMPACT_ATOMS: atom_id res chain seq x y z
N HIS A 1 -7.88 12.85 1.88
CA HIS A 1 -7.29 11.51 1.79
C HIS A 1 -7.25 11.07 0.34
N ALA A 2 -6.26 10.27 -0.03
CA ALA A 2 -6.12 9.75 -1.37
C ALA A 2 -6.28 8.23 -1.36
N PHE A 3 -7.06 7.71 -2.30
CA PHE A 3 -7.37 6.28 -2.39
C PHE A 3 -6.46 5.61 -3.41
N MET A 4 -5.97 4.42 -3.05
CA MET A 4 -5.14 3.60 -3.93
C MET A 4 -5.67 2.18 -3.94
N ASN A 5 -5.70 1.59 -5.12
CA ASN A 5 -6.10 0.19 -5.29
C ASN A 5 -4.91 -0.54 -5.92
N ILE A 6 -4.36 -1.52 -5.21
CA ILE A 6 -3.15 -2.21 -5.64
C ILE A 6 -3.45 -3.68 -5.82
N VAL A 7 -3.15 -4.20 -7.00
CA VAL A 7 -3.29 -5.62 -7.29
C VAL A 7 -1.94 -6.30 -7.05
N VAL A 8 -1.96 -7.38 -6.30
CA VAL A 8 -0.75 -8.12 -5.91
C VAL A 8 -0.92 -9.60 -6.25
N GLN A 9 0.14 -10.37 -6.05
CA GLN A 9 0.05 -11.82 -6.21
C GLN A 9 -0.96 -12.39 -5.20
N PRO A 10 -1.82 -13.34 -5.62
CA PRO A 10 -2.78 -13.95 -4.69
C PRO A 10 -2.09 -14.50 -3.45
N GLY A 11 -2.65 -14.19 -2.29
CA GLY A 11 -2.12 -14.65 -1.01
C GLY A 11 -1.03 -13.79 -0.42
N THR A 12 -0.54 -12.75 -1.12
CA THR A 12 0.55 -11.90 -0.62
C THR A 12 0.07 -10.57 -0.04
N SER A 13 -1.20 -10.23 -0.20
CA SER A 13 -1.72 -8.93 0.20
C SER A 13 -1.53 -8.64 1.69
N ARG A 14 -1.72 -9.64 2.55
CA ARG A 14 -1.56 -9.45 3.99
C ARG A 14 -0.11 -9.21 4.39
N LEU A 15 0.83 -9.84 3.72
CA LEU A 15 2.25 -9.62 3.96
C LEU A 15 2.62 -8.18 3.58
N ILE A 16 2.17 -7.73 2.42
CA ILE A 16 2.43 -6.37 1.96
C ILE A 16 1.78 -5.36 2.89
N LYS A 17 0.55 -5.63 3.34
CA LYS A 17 -0.11 -4.78 4.33
C LYS A 17 0.73 -4.63 5.58
N LYS A 18 1.28 -5.73 6.09
CA LYS A 18 2.10 -5.69 7.29
C LYS A 18 3.35 -4.84 7.09
N ILE A 19 4.04 -5.01 5.97
CA ILE A 19 5.23 -4.23 5.65
C ILE A 19 4.89 -2.74 5.57
N LEU A 20 3.80 -2.41 4.89
CA LEU A 20 3.36 -1.02 4.77
C LEU A 20 3.06 -0.39 6.12
N LEU A 21 2.37 -1.12 6.99
CA LEU A 21 2.04 -0.59 8.32
C LEU A 21 3.26 -0.50 9.22
N ASP A 22 4.23 -1.39 9.06
CA ASP A 22 5.45 -1.34 9.86
C ASP A 22 6.35 -0.17 9.46
N GLU A 23 6.48 0.10 8.17
CA GLU A 23 7.46 1.07 7.67
C GLU A 23 6.85 2.42 7.26
N TYR A 24 5.58 2.44 6.85
CA TYR A 24 4.96 3.64 6.28
C TYR A 24 3.65 4.03 6.95
N LYS A 25 3.47 3.63 8.19
CA LYS A 25 2.25 3.90 8.93
C LYS A 25 1.89 5.39 8.93
N HIS A 26 2.88 6.25 9.02
CA HIS A 26 2.66 7.70 9.06
C HIS A 26 2.08 8.27 7.76
N LEU A 27 2.17 7.53 6.67
CA LEU A 27 1.61 7.94 5.37
C LEU A 27 0.23 7.33 5.12
N ILE A 28 -0.17 6.36 5.94
CA ILE A 28 -1.37 5.56 5.71
C ILE A 28 -2.46 5.91 6.70
N PHE A 29 -3.64 6.25 6.19
CA PHE A 29 -4.83 6.45 7.00
C PHE A 29 -5.53 5.11 7.27
N SER A 30 -5.66 4.28 6.25
CA SER A 30 -6.31 2.98 6.37
C SER A 30 -5.81 2.04 5.27
N VAL A 31 -5.77 0.74 5.57
CA VAL A 31 -5.45 -0.26 4.56
C VAL A 31 -6.25 -1.53 4.83
N ILE A 32 -6.84 -2.07 3.77
CA ILE A 32 -7.59 -3.31 3.82
C ILE A 32 -6.97 -4.26 2.80
N ALA A 33 -6.68 -5.47 3.24
CA ALA A 33 -6.10 -6.51 2.39
C ALA A 33 -7.15 -7.56 2.06
N ASP A 34 -7.31 -7.86 0.79
CA ASP A 34 -8.05 -9.00 0.31
C ASP A 34 -7.06 -9.94 -0.40
N ASP A 35 -7.53 -11.04 -0.96
CA ASP A 35 -6.64 -12.09 -1.49
C ASP A 35 -5.54 -11.56 -2.42
N ASP A 36 -5.92 -10.81 -3.42
CA ASP A 36 -4.99 -10.28 -4.42
C ASP A 36 -5.04 -8.76 -4.54
N THR A 37 -5.70 -8.08 -3.59
CA THR A 37 -5.92 -6.66 -3.69
C THR A 37 -5.69 -5.96 -2.35
N LEU A 38 -5.09 -4.79 -2.41
CA LEU A 38 -4.97 -3.89 -1.27
C LEU A 38 -5.74 -2.61 -1.58
N PHE A 39 -6.65 -2.25 -0.68
CA PHE A 39 -7.32 -0.95 -0.71
C PHE A 39 -6.67 -0.07 0.33
N LEU A 40 -5.99 0.96 -0.12
CA LEU A 40 -5.21 1.80 0.75
C LEU A 40 -5.71 3.24 0.67
N VAL A 41 -5.86 3.86 1.83
CA VAL A 41 -6.17 5.28 1.92
C VAL A 41 -4.96 5.97 2.51
N ALA A 42 -4.30 6.81 1.71
CA ALA A 42 -3.16 7.59 2.16
C ALA A 42 -3.63 8.84 2.91
N GLN A 43 -2.79 9.35 3.78
CA GLN A 43 -3.13 10.55 4.57
C GLN A 43 -3.36 11.78 3.69
N SER A 44 -2.68 11.85 2.54
CA SER A 44 -2.77 12.98 1.62
C SER A 44 -2.35 12.52 0.23
N GLU A 45 -2.51 13.40 -0.77
CA GLU A 45 -2.04 13.11 -2.12
C GLU A 45 -0.52 12.96 -2.17
N LEU A 46 0.21 13.77 -1.42
CA LEU A 46 1.66 13.64 -1.34
C LEU A 46 2.07 12.31 -0.72
N ALA A 47 1.36 11.88 0.32
CA ALA A 47 1.60 10.59 0.93
C ALA A 47 1.35 9.45 -0.07
N ALA A 48 0.29 9.56 -0.87
CA ALA A 48 -0.01 8.57 -1.89
C ALA A 48 1.09 8.47 -2.94
N ILE A 49 1.62 9.60 -3.38
CA ILE A 49 2.72 9.64 -4.35
C ILE A 49 3.96 8.96 -3.78
N GLU A 50 4.29 9.24 -2.53
CA GLU A 50 5.44 8.63 -1.88
C GLU A 50 5.26 7.11 -1.74
N LEU A 51 4.09 6.67 -1.30
CA LEU A 51 3.77 5.24 -1.19
C LEU A 51 3.86 4.55 -2.55
N GLN A 52 3.31 5.15 -3.59
CA GLN A 52 3.36 4.60 -4.93
C GLN A 52 4.81 4.41 -5.39
N GLY A 53 5.68 5.36 -5.12
CA GLY A 53 7.09 5.26 -5.46
C GLY A 53 7.77 4.09 -4.78
N GLN A 54 7.47 3.84 -3.51
CA GLN A 54 8.04 2.72 -2.77
C GLN A 54 7.51 1.38 -3.27
N ILE A 55 6.22 1.30 -3.54
CA ILE A 55 5.60 0.06 -4.02
C ILE A 55 6.15 -0.31 -5.40
N ILE A 56 6.34 0.65 -6.28
CA ILE A 56 6.92 0.41 -7.60
C ILE A 56 8.32 -0.18 -7.49
N LYS A 57 9.13 0.30 -6.56
CA LYS A 57 10.46 -0.24 -6.33
C LYS A 57 10.42 -1.72 -5.97
N TRP A 58 9.45 -2.15 -5.19
CA TRP A 58 9.31 -3.57 -4.83
C TRP A 58 8.94 -4.43 -6.02
N VAL A 59 8.10 -3.90 -6.90
CA VAL A 59 7.61 -4.66 -8.07
C VAL A 59 8.68 -4.78 -9.15
N GLU A 60 9.53 -3.77 -9.31
CA GLU A 60 10.53 -3.72 -10.37
C GLU A 60 11.80 -4.52 -10.05
N GLU A 61 11.95 -4.93 -8.81
CA GLU A 61 13.04 -5.82 -8.45
C GLU A 61 12.65 -7.27 -8.77
#